data_4a67e7a7638f8294fafa4db8a191ed38
#
_entry.id   4a67e7a7638f8294fafa4db8a191ed38
#
_cell.length_a   1.000
_cell.length_b   1.000
_cell.length_c   1.000
_cell.angle_alpha   90.00
_cell.angle_beta   90.00
_cell.angle_gamma   90.00
#
_symmetry.space_group_name_H-M   'P 1'
#
loop_
_entity.id
_entity.type
_entity.pdbx_description
1 polymer ?
#
loop_
_entity_poly.entity_id
_entity_poly.type
_entity_poly.pdbx_seq_one_letter_code
_entity_poly.pdbx_strand_id
1 'polypeptide(L)' 'MRTIVDNKAMLTNTRSEVSVEAEVDNFREGKSFDAFLATNKIPMRWNGKTYVGNMFGMELTTAGPKLIRTVNTKGRY' A
#
# COMPACT_ATOMS: atom_id res chain seq x y z
N MET A 1 0.25 -17.21 14.76
CA MET A 1 0.78 -16.88 13.42
C MET A 1 0.32 -15.50 13.02
N ARG A 2 1.18 -14.72 12.49
CA ARG A 2 0.81 -13.40 12.00
C ARG A 2 1.65 -13.02 10.78
N THR A 3 1.09 -12.14 9.98
CA THR A 3 1.74 -11.69 8.76
C THR A 3 2.41 -10.36 9.01
N ILE A 4 3.67 -10.27 8.62
CA ILE A 4 4.41 -9.01 8.68
C ILE A 4 4.27 -8.33 7.32
N VAL A 5 3.80 -7.09 7.35
CA VAL A 5 3.54 -6.32 6.15
C VAL A 5 4.54 -5.17 6.09
N ASP A 6 5.11 -4.96 4.92
CA ASP A 6 5.97 -3.80 4.69
C ASP A 6 5.12 -2.53 4.89
N ASN A 7 5.68 -1.55 5.59
CA ASN A 7 4.97 -0.29 5.80
C ASN A 7 5.17 0.67 4.65
N LYS A 8 5.56 0.17 3.48
CA LYS A 8 5.78 0.98 2.30
C LYS A 8 5.16 0.32 1.08
N ALA A 9 4.73 1.13 0.13
CA ALA A 9 4.16 0.65 -1.10
C ALA A 9 4.62 1.55 -2.25
N MET A 10 4.75 0.97 -3.43
CA MET A 10 5.09 1.75 -4.62
C MET A 10 3.82 2.20 -5.30
N LEU A 11 3.63 3.50 -5.36
CA LEU A 11 2.48 4.09 -6.03
C LEU A 11 2.89 4.49 -7.43
N THR A 12 2.10 4.08 -8.42
CA THR A 12 2.38 4.38 -9.81
C THR A 12 1.37 5.38 -10.34
N ASN A 13 1.87 6.47 -10.91
CA ASN A 13 1.02 7.44 -11.59
C ASN A 13 0.58 6.82 -12.91
N THR A 14 -0.73 6.65 -13.11
CA THR A 14 -1.23 5.94 -14.29
C THR A 14 -0.99 6.71 -15.57
N ARG A 15 -0.79 8.00 -15.49
CA ARG A 15 -0.55 8.82 -16.68
C ARG A 15 0.92 8.82 -17.10
N SER A 16 1.81 9.04 -16.15
CA SER A 16 3.24 9.14 -16.46
C SER A 16 3.98 7.82 -16.28
N GLU A 17 3.34 6.85 -15.63
CA GLU A 17 3.93 5.55 -15.30
C GLU A 17 5.16 5.68 -14.41
N VAL A 18 5.28 6.79 -13.71
CA VAL A 18 6.34 6.98 -12.73
C VAL A 18 5.87 6.43 -11.39
N SER A 19 6.74 5.66 -10.74
CA SER A 19 6.43 5.07 -9.44
C SER A 19 7.21 5.78 -8.36
N VAL A 20 6.57 5.97 -7.21
CA VAL A 20 7.20 6.56 -6.03
C VAL A 20 6.87 5.70 -4.81
N GLU A 21 7.78 5.69 -3.86
CA GLU A 21 7.58 4.94 -2.64
C GLU A 21 6.81 5.80 -1.64
N ALA A 22 5.79 5.22 -1.02
CA ALA A 22 4.99 5.89 -0.02
C ALA A 22 4.93 5.04 1.23
N GLU A 23 4.76 5.69 2.37
CA GLU A 23 4.55 4.97 3.61
C GLU A 23 3.09 4.55 3.71
N VAL A 24 2.85 3.43 4.37
CA VAL A 24 1.52 2.85 4.47
C VAL A 24 1.09 2.82 5.92
N ASP A 25 -0.14 3.22 6.17
CA ASP A 25 -0.75 3.16 7.48
C ASP A 25 -2.17 2.63 7.35
N ASN A 26 -2.68 2.04 8.42
CA ASN A 26 -4.07 1.54 8.48
C ASN A 26 -4.38 0.56 7.35
N PHE A 27 -3.44 -0.31 7.03
CA PHE A 27 -3.62 -1.25 5.93
C PHE A 27 -4.72 -2.27 6.24
N ARG A 28 -5.65 -2.42 5.29
CA ARG A 28 -6.69 -3.45 5.35
C ARG A 28 -6.69 -4.17 4.01
N GLU A 29 -6.21 -5.38 4.03
CA GLU A 29 -6.05 -6.16 2.82
C GLU A 29 -7.36 -6.29 2.06
N GLY A 30 -7.32 -5.98 0.75
CA GLY A 30 -8.51 -6.06 -0.09
C GLY A 30 -9.53 -4.97 0.17
N LYS A 31 -9.20 -3.95 0.96
CA LYS A 31 -10.14 -2.87 1.28
C LYS A 31 -9.53 -1.50 1.06
N SER A 32 -8.60 -1.11 1.93
CA SER A 32 -8.06 0.25 1.84
C SER A 32 -6.83 0.40 2.71
N PHE A 33 -6.13 1.49 2.50
CA PHE A 33 -5.06 1.93 3.40
C PHE A 33 -4.79 3.41 3.14
N ASP A 34 -3.99 4.00 4.01
CA ASP A 34 -3.57 5.39 3.85
C ASP A 34 -2.12 5.39 3.41
N ALA A 35 -1.84 6.04 2.29
CA ALA A 35 -0.48 6.22 1.81
C ALA A 35 -0.01 7.64 2.14
N PHE A 36 1.26 7.77 2.49
CA PHE A 36 1.82 9.08 2.83
C PHE A 36 3.00 9.37 1.93
N LEU A 37 2.92 10.48 1.21
CA LEU A 37 4.03 11.03 0.45
C LEU A 37 4.41 12.34 1.11
N ALA A 38 5.55 12.36 1.77
CA ALA A 38 5.95 13.48 2.61
C ALA A 38 4.87 13.72 3.66
N THR A 39 4.21 14.86 3.64
CA THR A 39 3.14 15.15 4.60
C THR A 39 1.75 14.94 4.03
N ASN A 40 1.66 14.43 2.81
CA ASN A 40 0.37 14.28 2.14
C ASN A 40 -0.21 12.90 2.36
N LYS A 41 -1.42 12.85 2.85
CA LYS A 41 -2.14 11.59 3.05
C LYS A 41 -2.99 11.30 1.83
N ILE A 42 -2.85 10.09 1.29
CA ILE A 42 -3.58 9.66 0.11
C ILE A 42 -4.38 8.42 0.48
N PRO A 43 -5.70 8.53 0.62
CA PRO A 43 -6.52 7.34 0.89
C PRO A 43 -6.52 6.46 -0.35
N MET A 44 -6.15 5.20 -0.16
CA MET A 44 -6.11 4.21 -1.24
C MET A 44 -7.23 3.21 -1.02
N ARG A 45 -7.92 2.84 -2.09
CA ARG A 45 -9.03 1.89 -2.02
C ARG A 45 -8.88 0.78 -3.03
N TRP A 46 -9.28 -0.40 -2.62
CA TRP A 46 -9.24 -1.59 -3.46
C TRP A 46 -10.39 -1.55 -4.45
N ASN A 47 -10.08 -1.72 -5.74
CA ASN A 47 -11.09 -1.68 -6.80
C ASN A 47 -11.36 -3.05 -7.41
N GLY A 48 -10.87 -4.12 -6.77
CA GLY A 48 -11.01 -5.48 -7.29
C GLY A 48 -9.74 -6.00 -7.95
N LYS A 49 -8.80 -5.11 -8.26
CA LYS A 49 -7.54 -5.50 -8.89
C LYS A 49 -6.34 -4.82 -8.26
N THR A 50 -6.49 -3.58 -7.86
CA THR A 50 -5.40 -2.80 -7.33
C THR A 50 -5.96 -1.74 -6.40
N TYR A 51 -5.08 -1.13 -5.59
CA TYR A 51 -5.49 0.00 -4.77
C TYR A 51 -5.33 1.27 -5.58
N VAL A 52 -6.32 2.15 -5.51
CA VAL A 52 -6.36 3.37 -6.30
C VAL A 52 -6.58 4.56 -5.38
N GLY A 53 -5.83 5.62 -5.61
CA GLY A 53 -6.00 6.87 -4.89
C GLY A 53 -5.77 8.04 -5.83
N ASN A 54 -6.15 9.22 -5.38
CA ASN A 54 -5.98 10.43 -6.16
C ASN A 54 -5.28 11.50 -5.32
N MET A 55 -4.34 12.20 -5.93
CA MET A 55 -3.66 13.32 -5.30
C MET A 55 -3.32 14.35 -6.38
N PHE A 56 -3.72 15.60 -6.14
CA PHE A 56 -3.44 16.70 -7.07
C PHE A 56 -3.87 16.39 -8.50
N GLY A 57 -5.05 15.75 -8.64
CA GLY A 57 -5.56 15.41 -9.96
C GLY A 57 -4.89 14.24 -10.63
N MET A 58 -3.98 13.56 -9.94
CA MET A 58 -3.30 12.39 -10.46
C MET A 58 -3.92 11.12 -9.88
N GLU A 59 -4.06 10.12 -10.73
CA GLU A 59 -4.48 8.81 -10.27
C GLU A 59 -3.25 7.97 -9.95
N LEU A 60 -3.24 7.40 -8.75
CA LEU A 60 -2.13 6.56 -8.30
C LEU A 60 -2.65 5.16 -8.01
N THR A 61 -1.92 4.16 -8.46
CA THR A 61 -2.29 2.77 -8.23
C THR A 61 -1.13 2.02 -7.60
N THR A 62 -1.45 0.95 -6.89
CA THR A 62 -0.43 0.11 -6.29
C THR A 62 -1.00 -1.28 -6.02
N ALA A 63 -0.13 -2.27 -6.02
CA ALA A 63 -0.52 -3.61 -5.59
C ALA A 63 -0.69 -3.69 -4.07
N GLY A 64 -0.33 -2.63 -3.37
CA GLY A 64 -0.40 -2.58 -1.93
C GLY A 64 0.95 -2.80 -1.30
N PRO A 65 1.02 -2.73 0.03
CA PRO A 65 2.26 -3.02 0.72
C PRO A 65 2.64 -4.48 0.53
N LYS A 66 3.92 -4.71 0.45
CA LYS A 66 4.43 -6.05 0.23
C LYS A 66 4.30 -6.88 1.50
N LEU A 67 3.82 -8.10 1.37
CA LEU A 67 3.80 -9.03 2.48
C LEU A 67 5.21 -9.60 2.63
N ILE A 68 5.85 -9.32 3.75
CA ILE A 68 7.21 -9.76 3.96
C ILE A 68 7.23 -11.26 4.25
N ARG A 69 6.41 -11.68 5.20
CA ARG A 69 6.32 -13.09 5.54
C ARG A 69 5.26 -13.30 6.60
N THR A 70 4.88 -14.56 6.75
CA THR A 70 4.01 -14.97 7.84
C THR A 70 4.90 -15.50 8.96
N VAL A 71 4.71 -14.99 10.15
CA VAL A 71 5.48 -15.39 11.31
C VAL A 71 4.66 -16.39 12.13
N ASN A 72 5.27 -17.52 12.42
CA ASN A 72 4.63 -18.51 13.28
C ASN A 72 5.00 -18.20 14.73
N THR A 73 4.02 -17.75 15.50
CA THR A 73 4.27 -17.34 16.87
C THR A 73 4.49 -18.49 17.83
N LYS A 74 4.26 -19.69 17.39
CA LYS A 74 4.60 -20.84 18.21
C LYS A 74 6.08 -21.07 18.25
N GLY A 75 6.66 -20.56 17.48
CA GLY A 75 7.98 -20.55 17.48
C GLY A 75 8.75 -21.66 17.34
N ARG A 76 9.05 -22.19 17.15
CA ARG A 76 9.72 -23.06 17.12
C ARG A 76 10.50 -23.01 16.26
N TYR A 77 10.90 -22.85 16.20
CA TYR A 77 11.51 -22.95 15.56
C TYR A 77 11.80 -22.66 15.11
#